data_75e49a0175821cdbd87e29126ca06ad2
#
_entry.id   75e49a0175821cdbd87e29126ca06ad2
#
_cell.length_a   1.000
_cell.length_b   1.000
_cell.length_c   1.000
_cell.angle_alpha   90.00
_cell.angle_beta   90.00
_cell.angle_gamma   90.00
#
_symmetry.space_group_name_H-M   'P 1'
#
loop_
_entity.id
_entity.type
_entity.pdbx_description
1 polymer ?
#
loop_
_entity_poly.entity_id
_entity_poly.type
_entity_poly.pdbx_seq_one_letter_code
_entity_poly.pdbx_strand_id
1 'polypeptide(L)'
;MPHRGQGLDTSGRLLPRDGRVRSLLVAACAALAFGALHQAFVTRAHPDALYMDSLRLLYQLQEWQQGRLSFVELWGLGSAHRGFINALALMANVRLFSLDVMLANRMTGVVVATVAFLLAYRLDREPFWQRGRWHPRRGLWRAAAALAIAGLCFSWAGFELFTLDLGLPLWTKNLCFVLFFLAHDRLLRAQGSAGAGQAWTALALAVAGVVIVMFVGMGWSYAYAGAVAGVQLLAAFHDLRGGRRTGLLLRCVPLLALLAALGWSLALGGGGQGEDGHSFAKLFGTLPRMAELSLYALGAAWIGVETLAQRGVPLGLVPWLGAAGLVAAACGIASRLRRGLYSGSLVPLYLVGYGVLTALSLAAARGDGGPMAVMASRYYMDVVLFLVGALWLWLEALASGGRTSPAQPAAWAFLAFWLAVGAGLALTYDREWKAAPYRADAFRAMNQALRAGVPDEAAARLLQSPLEHARLGAGILRERGLALFAAEGPGGGCEVRRAGGWHAAEPTGAWMDGAAVLAVPACGCALVADAYLPEGFAARRLRIEDGADVREIAMQPGQSARVAFPVLGGARQVRLSVSRTTVPAAEIPGSGDQRRLGLFWTGMRFECVPAGEAR
;
A
#
# COMPACT_ATOMS: atom_id res chain seq x y z
N MET A 1 48.30 -19.71 33.41
CA MET A 1 47.31 -20.68 32.91
C MET A 1 46.18 -19.89 32.25
N PRO A 2 45.93 -20.01 30.96
CA PRO A 2 44.91 -19.23 30.29
C PRO A 2 43.56 -19.90 30.46
N HIS A 3 42.65 -19.27 31.14
CA HIS A 3 41.23 -19.62 31.09
C HIS A 3 40.73 -19.47 29.64
N ARG A 4 40.67 -20.57 28.92
CA ARG A 4 39.99 -20.69 27.65
C ARG A 4 38.53 -20.27 27.86
N GLY A 5 38.16 -19.24 27.13
CA GLY A 5 36.85 -18.63 27.15
C GLY A 5 35.71 -19.60 26.89
N GLN A 6 34.84 -19.66 27.82
CA GLN A 6 33.47 -20.12 27.62
C GLN A 6 32.59 -18.92 27.24
N GLY A 7 33.04 -18.14 26.24
CA GLY A 7 32.28 -17.03 25.68
C GLY A 7 31.15 -17.46 24.74
N LEU A 8 30.96 -18.75 24.54
CA LEU A 8 29.91 -19.27 23.64
C LEU A 8 28.58 -19.62 24.35
N ASP A 9 28.57 -19.68 25.68
CA ASP A 9 27.38 -20.17 26.41
C ASP A 9 26.32 -19.12 26.73
N THR A 10 26.61 -17.85 26.59
CA THR A 10 25.56 -16.81 26.74
C THR A 10 24.92 -16.39 25.42
N SER A 11 25.42 -16.84 24.29
CA SER A 11 24.86 -16.57 22.97
C SER A 11 25.07 -17.66 21.92
N GLY A 12 25.88 -18.69 22.21
CA GLY A 12 26.35 -19.63 21.20
C GLY A 12 25.81 -21.05 21.29
N ARG A 13 25.24 -21.47 22.40
CA ARG A 13 24.52 -22.76 22.40
C ARG A 13 23.29 -22.64 21.54
N LEU A 14 23.40 -23.25 20.38
CA LEU A 14 22.25 -23.59 19.56
C LEU A 14 21.23 -24.25 20.49
N LEU A 15 20.01 -23.67 20.59
CA LEU A 15 18.89 -24.37 21.25
C LEU A 15 18.91 -25.84 20.80
N PRO A 16 18.67 -26.82 21.67
CA PRO A 16 18.43 -28.17 21.25
C PRO A 16 17.50 -28.16 20.05
N ARG A 17 17.74 -29.02 19.07
CA ARG A 17 17.00 -29.03 17.77
C ARG A 17 15.49 -28.92 17.99
N ASP A 18 14.95 -29.61 19.00
CA ASP A 18 13.54 -29.58 19.42
C ASP A 18 13.07 -28.19 19.89
N GLY A 19 13.92 -27.43 20.58
CA GLY A 19 13.58 -26.08 21.04
C GLY A 19 13.47 -25.06 19.91
N ARG A 20 14.25 -25.22 18.82
CA ARG A 20 14.16 -24.35 17.62
C ARG A 20 12.89 -24.63 16.82
N VAL A 21 12.59 -25.91 16.62
CA VAL A 21 11.39 -26.33 15.89
C VAL A 21 10.15 -25.81 16.60
N ARG A 22 10.09 -25.93 17.94
CA ARG A 22 8.97 -25.43 18.74
C ARG A 22 8.80 -23.91 18.63
N SER A 23 9.89 -23.14 18.67
CA SER A 23 9.85 -21.66 18.50
C SER A 23 9.31 -21.27 17.13
N LEU A 24 9.79 -21.94 16.08
CA LEU A 24 9.30 -21.73 14.71
C LEU A 24 7.80 -22.03 14.60
N LEU A 25 7.35 -23.15 15.16
CA LEU A 25 5.93 -23.54 15.10
C LEU A 25 5.03 -22.54 15.82
N VAL A 26 5.37 -22.08 17.02
CA VAL A 26 4.56 -21.11 17.78
C VAL A 26 4.43 -19.81 17.01
N ALA A 27 5.53 -19.25 16.50
CA ALA A 27 5.52 -18.02 15.73
C ALA A 27 4.76 -18.18 14.40
N ALA A 28 4.96 -19.30 13.69
CA ALA A 28 4.27 -19.59 12.44
C ALA A 28 2.76 -19.77 12.65
N CYS A 29 2.35 -20.54 13.67
CA CYS A 29 0.91 -20.73 13.97
C CYS A 29 0.22 -19.41 14.30
N ALA A 30 0.85 -18.52 15.09
CA ALA A 30 0.29 -17.22 15.41
C ALA A 30 0.15 -16.35 14.14
N ALA A 31 1.20 -16.27 13.31
CA ALA A 31 1.18 -15.49 12.08
C ALA A 31 0.16 -16.03 11.06
N LEU A 32 0.06 -17.36 10.90
CA LEU A 32 -0.89 -18.01 10.01
C LEU A 32 -2.34 -17.86 10.49
N ALA A 33 -2.61 -17.94 11.78
CA ALA A 33 -3.96 -17.75 12.33
C ALA A 33 -4.50 -16.35 12.03
N PHE A 34 -3.71 -15.30 12.29
CA PHE A 34 -4.08 -13.93 11.96
C PHE A 34 -4.05 -13.64 10.45
N GLY A 35 -3.13 -14.28 9.72
CA GLY A 35 -3.13 -14.24 8.25
C GLY A 35 -4.41 -14.83 7.66
N ALA A 36 -4.90 -15.97 8.18
CA ALA A 36 -6.17 -16.56 7.77
C ALA A 36 -7.37 -15.64 8.11
N LEU A 37 -7.37 -15.03 9.30
CA LEU A 37 -8.38 -14.05 9.69
C LEU A 37 -8.37 -12.83 8.76
N HIS A 38 -7.19 -12.34 8.36
CA HIS A 38 -7.05 -11.27 7.37
C HIS A 38 -7.61 -11.69 6.00
N GLN A 39 -7.31 -12.90 5.51
CA GLN A 39 -7.87 -13.38 4.24
C GLN A 39 -9.41 -13.45 4.29
N ALA A 40 -9.97 -13.89 5.42
CA ALA A 40 -11.41 -13.90 5.63
C ALA A 40 -12.00 -12.47 5.62
N PHE A 41 -11.33 -11.51 6.24
CA PHE A 41 -11.73 -10.09 6.23
C PHE A 41 -11.69 -9.52 4.82
N VAL A 42 -10.59 -9.70 4.07
CA VAL A 42 -10.46 -9.23 2.68
C VAL A 42 -11.54 -9.85 1.79
N THR A 43 -11.81 -11.15 1.95
CA THR A 43 -12.88 -11.82 1.20
C THR A 43 -14.25 -11.23 1.52
N ARG A 44 -14.51 -10.87 2.79
CA ARG A 44 -15.80 -10.30 3.24
C ARG A 44 -15.96 -8.83 2.85
N ALA A 45 -14.89 -8.04 2.93
CA ALA A 45 -14.88 -6.62 2.56
C ALA A 45 -14.78 -6.39 1.05
N HIS A 46 -14.28 -7.37 0.31
CA HIS A 46 -14.15 -7.40 -1.16
C HIS A 46 -13.56 -6.10 -1.76
N PRO A 47 -12.34 -5.69 -1.35
CA PRO A 47 -11.73 -4.44 -1.78
C PRO A 47 -11.09 -4.59 -3.17
N ASP A 48 -11.90 -4.52 -4.22
CA ASP A 48 -11.51 -4.71 -5.62
C ASP A 48 -11.47 -3.40 -6.42
N ALA A 49 -11.73 -2.25 -5.78
CA ALA A 49 -11.72 -0.94 -6.42
C ALA A 49 -10.38 -0.21 -6.24
N LEU A 50 -9.93 0.48 -7.29
CA LEU A 50 -8.86 1.47 -7.20
C LEU A 50 -9.41 2.81 -6.72
N TYR A 51 -8.74 3.44 -5.74
CA TYR A 51 -9.14 4.74 -5.22
C TYR A 51 -7.95 5.49 -4.60
N MET A 52 -8.14 6.73 -4.19
CA MET A 52 -7.10 7.59 -3.57
C MET A 52 -5.85 7.75 -4.46
N ASP A 53 -4.68 7.63 -3.85
CA ASP A 53 -3.38 7.80 -4.49
C ASP A 53 -3.08 6.76 -5.57
N SER A 54 -3.76 5.60 -5.57
CA SER A 54 -3.57 4.55 -6.58
C SER A 54 -3.92 5.03 -7.98
N LEU A 55 -4.97 5.83 -8.13
CA LEU A 55 -5.36 6.42 -9.42
C LEU A 55 -4.32 7.41 -9.93
N ARG A 56 -3.76 8.24 -9.03
CA ARG A 56 -2.68 9.18 -9.35
C ARG A 56 -1.40 8.45 -9.75
N LEU A 57 -1.01 7.41 -9.00
CA LEU A 57 0.18 6.61 -9.30
C LEU A 57 0.07 5.91 -10.66
N LEU A 58 -1.11 5.42 -11.01
CA LEU A 58 -1.37 4.82 -12.31
C LEU A 58 -1.14 5.82 -13.46
N TYR A 59 -1.65 7.04 -13.32
CA TYR A 59 -1.40 8.12 -14.27
C TYR A 59 0.09 8.45 -14.38
N GLN A 60 0.76 8.67 -13.26
CA GLN A 60 2.19 8.98 -13.21
C GLN A 60 3.05 7.89 -13.85
N LEU A 61 2.70 6.63 -13.63
CA LEU A 61 3.36 5.50 -14.27
C LEU A 61 3.19 5.52 -15.79
N GLN A 62 2.00 5.89 -16.28
CA GLN A 62 1.75 6.04 -17.71
C GLN A 62 2.58 7.17 -18.31
N GLU A 63 2.63 8.35 -17.66
CA GLU A 63 3.43 9.48 -18.09
C GLU A 63 4.92 9.12 -18.21
N TRP A 64 5.44 8.38 -17.22
CA TRP A 64 6.81 7.87 -17.27
C TRP A 64 7.04 6.89 -18.42
N GLN A 65 6.13 5.93 -18.64
CA GLN A 65 6.24 4.96 -19.72
C GLN A 65 6.19 5.60 -21.11
N GLN A 66 5.53 6.75 -21.25
CA GLN A 66 5.43 7.53 -22.48
C GLN A 66 6.58 8.54 -22.63
N GLY A 67 7.54 8.56 -21.71
CA GLY A 67 8.69 9.45 -21.73
C GLY A 67 8.37 10.91 -21.40
N ARG A 68 7.15 11.21 -20.92
CA ARG A 68 6.73 12.55 -20.49
C ARG A 68 7.14 12.88 -19.05
N LEU A 69 7.49 11.86 -18.27
CA LEU A 69 7.98 11.99 -16.91
C LEU A 69 9.33 11.28 -16.81
N SER A 70 10.35 11.95 -16.28
CA SER A 70 11.65 11.34 -16.03
C SER A 70 11.60 10.37 -14.83
N PHE A 71 12.58 9.47 -14.73
CA PHE A 71 12.72 8.60 -13.55
C PHE A 71 12.90 9.39 -12.25
N VAL A 72 13.64 10.49 -12.29
CA VAL A 72 13.87 11.33 -11.11
C VAL A 72 12.58 11.99 -10.64
N GLU A 73 11.75 12.45 -11.57
CA GLU A 73 10.42 12.99 -11.26
C GLU A 73 9.51 11.89 -10.70
N LEU A 74 9.43 10.73 -11.32
CA LEU A 74 8.65 9.59 -10.81
C LEU A 74 9.11 9.20 -9.40
N TRP A 75 10.42 9.15 -9.16
CA TRP A 75 10.99 8.85 -7.85
C TRP A 75 10.70 9.95 -6.82
N GLY A 76 10.73 11.22 -7.25
CA GLY A 76 10.57 12.41 -6.40
C GLY A 76 9.14 12.86 -6.19
N LEU A 77 8.17 12.26 -6.88
CA LEU A 77 6.77 12.67 -6.85
C LEU A 77 6.18 12.64 -5.44
N GLY A 78 5.86 13.84 -4.98
CA GLY A 78 5.31 14.11 -3.66
C GLY A 78 6.37 14.01 -2.56
N SER A 79 6.69 15.13 -1.93
CA SER A 79 7.73 15.23 -0.89
C SER A 79 7.58 14.23 0.26
N ALA A 80 6.34 13.79 0.55
CA ALA A 80 6.02 12.83 1.61
C ALA A 80 6.04 11.36 1.15
N HIS A 81 6.00 11.08 -0.17
CA HIS A 81 5.84 9.74 -0.72
C HIS A 81 7.01 9.31 -1.62
N ARG A 82 8.19 9.86 -1.37
CA ARG A 82 9.40 9.45 -2.07
C ARG A 82 9.69 7.99 -1.85
N GLY A 83 9.82 7.26 -2.93
CA GLY A 83 10.16 5.86 -2.91
C GLY A 83 9.61 5.14 -4.12
N PHE A 84 10.49 4.44 -4.82
CA PHE A 84 10.15 3.74 -6.05
C PHE A 84 9.28 2.49 -5.80
N ILE A 85 9.21 2.03 -4.53
CA ILE A 85 8.53 0.77 -4.20
C ILE A 85 7.05 0.74 -4.60
N ASN A 86 6.34 1.87 -4.49
CA ASN A 86 4.94 1.96 -4.91
C ASN A 86 4.79 1.78 -6.42
N ALA A 87 5.63 2.48 -7.21
CA ALA A 87 5.63 2.36 -8.66
C ALA A 87 6.04 0.94 -9.10
N LEU A 88 7.03 0.34 -8.44
CA LEU A 88 7.48 -1.02 -8.72
C LEU A 88 6.38 -2.06 -8.44
N ALA A 89 5.70 -1.95 -7.30
CA ALA A 89 4.59 -2.84 -6.94
C ALA A 89 3.43 -2.70 -7.93
N LEU A 90 3.07 -1.46 -8.30
CA LEU A 90 2.05 -1.18 -9.30
C LEU A 90 2.44 -1.75 -10.67
N MET A 91 3.67 -1.52 -11.15
CA MET A 91 4.16 -2.07 -12.42
C MET A 91 4.12 -3.59 -12.44
N ALA A 92 4.55 -4.24 -11.35
CA ALA A 92 4.51 -5.69 -11.24
C ALA A 92 3.07 -6.21 -11.30
N ASN A 93 2.14 -5.58 -10.57
CA ASN A 93 0.73 -5.96 -10.59
C ASN A 93 0.09 -5.73 -11.96
N VAL A 94 0.35 -4.60 -12.61
CA VAL A 94 -0.14 -4.33 -13.98
C VAL A 94 0.37 -5.37 -14.98
N ARG A 95 1.68 -5.70 -14.95
CA ARG A 95 2.28 -6.61 -15.92
C ARG A 95 1.94 -8.08 -15.72
N LEU A 96 1.83 -8.51 -14.47
CA LEU A 96 1.68 -9.93 -14.13
C LEU A 96 0.23 -10.34 -13.88
N PHE A 97 -0.61 -9.39 -13.44
CA PHE A 97 -1.94 -9.71 -12.93
C PHE A 97 -3.02 -8.73 -13.42
N SER A 98 -2.76 -7.95 -14.47
CA SER A 98 -3.70 -6.95 -15.03
C SER A 98 -4.28 -6.01 -13.97
N LEU A 99 -3.47 -5.66 -12.96
CA LEU A 99 -3.84 -4.82 -11.82
C LEU A 99 -4.94 -5.46 -10.95
N ASP A 100 -4.72 -6.69 -10.51
CA ASP A 100 -5.60 -7.35 -9.55
C ASP A 100 -5.45 -6.73 -8.14
N VAL A 101 -6.41 -5.88 -7.78
CA VAL A 101 -6.46 -5.19 -6.48
C VAL A 101 -6.68 -6.17 -5.32
N MET A 102 -7.52 -7.20 -5.53
CA MET A 102 -7.77 -8.24 -4.53
C MET A 102 -6.52 -9.04 -4.22
N LEU A 103 -5.73 -9.38 -5.25
CA LEU A 103 -4.45 -10.07 -5.08
C LEU A 103 -3.48 -9.20 -4.26
N ALA A 104 -3.36 -7.90 -4.57
CA ALA A 104 -2.50 -6.97 -3.81
C ALA A 104 -2.88 -6.95 -2.33
N ASN A 105 -4.18 -6.84 -2.01
CA ASN A 105 -4.68 -6.84 -0.63
C ASN A 105 -4.43 -8.20 0.08
N ARG A 106 -4.57 -9.32 -0.61
CA ARG A 106 -4.23 -10.64 -0.08
C ARG A 106 -2.74 -10.79 0.19
N MET A 107 -1.88 -10.33 -0.72
CA MET A 107 -0.42 -10.36 -0.57
C MET A 107 0.05 -9.44 0.55
N THR A 108 -0.65 -8.33 0.81
CA THR A 108 -0.42 -7.50 2.01
C THR A 108 -0.45 -8.37 3.28
N GLY A 109 -1.45 -9.24 3.43
CA GLY A 109 -1.54 -10.16 4.56
C GLY A 109 -0.35 -11.12 4.66
N VAL A 110 0.22 -11.58 3.55
CA VAL A 110 1.43 -12.42 3.54
C VAL A 110 2.64 -11.65 4.07
N VAL A 111 2.80 -10.40 3.65
CA VAL A 111 3.91 -9.53 4.12
C VAL A 111 3.76 -9.24 5.62
N VAL A 112 2.54 -8.91 6.08
CA VAL A 112 2.25 -8.68 7.51
C VAL A 112 2.53 -9.94 8.34
N ALA A 113 2.11 -11.12 7.85
CA ALA A 113 2.40 -12.40 8.49
C ALA A 113 3.91 -12.64 8.63
N THR A 114 4.68 -12.26 7.59
CA THR A 114 6.14 -12.37 7.63
C THR A 114 6.75 -11.45 8.68
N VAL A 115 6.30 -10.20 8.77
CA VAL A 115 6.74 -9.26 9.82
C VAL A 115 6.40 -9.80 11.21
N ALA A 116 5.16 -10.21 11.43
CA ALA A 116 4.70 -10.77 12.70
C ALA A 116 5.49 -12.03 13.09
N PHE A 117 5.70 -12.93 12.13
CA PHE A 117 6.51 -14.14 12.32
C PHE A 117 7.94 -13.81 12.73
N LEU A 118 8.63 -12.91 12.02
CA LEU A 118 10.02 -12.55 12.31
C LEU A 118 10.16 -11.95 13.72
N LEU A 119 9.26 -11.05 14.10
CA LEU A 119 9.26 -10.41 15.42
C LEU A 119 8.93 -11.42 16.54
N ALA A 120 7.89 -12.24 16.37
CA ALA A 120 7.50 -13.27 17.33
C ALA A 120 8.61 -14.34 17.47
N TYR A 121 9.19 -14.80 16.38
CA TYR A 121 10.28 -15.77 16.38
C TYR A 121 11.54 -15.21 17.07
N ARG A 122 11.87 -13.93 16.81
CA ARG A 122 13.02 -13.30 17.43
C ARG A 122 12.81 -13.08 18.94
N LEU A 123 11.59 -12.65 19.35
CA LEU A 123 11.21 -12.53 20.75
C LEU A 123 11.26 -13.90 21.46
N ASP A 124 10.74 -14.94 20.84
CA ASP A 124 10.72 -16.30 21.41
C ASP A 124 12.11 -16.83 21.70
N ARG A 125 13.14 -16.34 21.02
CA ARG A 125 14.55 -16.73 21.21
C ARG A 125 15.29 -15.89 22.24
N GLU A 126 14.63 -14.98 22.94
CA GLU A 126 15.28 -14.14 23.94
C GLU A 126 15.69 -14.96 25.17
N PRO A 127 16.91 -14.70 25.72
CA PRO A 127 17.42 -15.45 26.88
C PRO A 127 16.58 -15.30 28.13
N PHE A 128 15.80 -14.23 28.26
CA PHE A 128 14.99 -13.98 29.45
C PHE A 128 13.89 -15.04 29.68
N TRP A 129 13.45 -15.75 28.65
CA TRP A 129 12.49 -16.84 28.80
C TRP A 129 13.02 -18.02 29.60
N GLN A 130 14.34 -18.14 29.73
CA GLN A 130 14.98 -19.21 30.49
C GLN A 130 15.24 -18.82 31.96
N ARG A 131 14.99 -17.54 32.30
CA ARG A 131 15.29 -16.98 33.63
C ARG A 131 14.01 -16.69 34.42
N GLY A 132 14.07 -16.78 35.75
CA GLY A 132 13.09 -16.22 36.66
C GLY A 132 11.67 -16.82 36.60
N ARG A 133 10.67 -15.94 36.72
CA ARG A 133 9.23 -16.27 36.91
C ARG A 133 8.59 -17.08 35.80
N TRP A 134 9.12 -17.02 34.58
CA TRP A 134 8.52 -17.66 33.42
C TRP A 134 8.71 -19.18 33.36
N HIS A 135 9.63 -19.73 34.17
CA HIS A 135 10.08 -21.11 34.02
C HIS A 135 8.96 -22.14 34.04
N PRO A 136 7.99 -22.13 34.98
CA PRO A 136 6.96 -23.20 35.02
C PRO A 136 5.89 -23.06 33.91
N ARG A 137 5.64 -21.85 33.37
CA ARG A 137 4.60 -21.59 32.35
C ARG A 137 5.14 -20.91 31.11
N ARG A 138 6.46 -21.01 30.86
CA ARG A 138 7.12 -20.33 29.74
C ARG A 138 6.49 -20.58 28.39
N GLY A 139 6.00 -21.80 28.14
CA GLY A 139 5.35 -22.14 26.88
C GLY A 139 4.09 -21.32 26.62
N LEU A 140 3.25 -21.15 27.64
CA LEU A 140 2.03 -20.35 27.56
C LEU A 140 2.33 -18.86 27.30
N TRP A 141 3.28 -18.28 28.05
CA TRP A 141 3.65 -16.88 27.90
C TRP A 141 4.28 -16.57 26.53
N ARG A 142 5.10 -17.49 26.00
CA ARG A 142 5.67 -17.38 24.65
C ARG A 142 4.59 -17.40 23.58
N ALA A 143 3.62 -18.31 23.71
CA ALA A 143 2.47 -18.39 22.81
C ALA A 143 1.61 -17.12 22.90
N ALA A 144 1.30 -16.65 24.11
CA ALA A 144 0.55 -15.42 24.32
C ALA A 144 1.27 -14.19 23.72
N ALA A 145 2.60 -14.10 23.89
CA ALA A 145 3.39 -13.01 23.30
C ALA A 145 3.41 -13.07 21.78
N ALA A 146 3.52 -14.26 21.17
CA ALA A 146 3.45 -14.43 19.73
C ALA A 146 2.07 -14.05 19.17
N LEU A 147 1.00 -14.46 19.83
CA LEU A 147 -0.38 -14.07 19.48
C LEU A 147 -0.60 -12.57 19.64
N ALA A 148 -0.07 -11.95 20.70
CA ALA A 148 -0.17 -10.50 20.90
C ALA A 148 0.57 -9.72 19.80
N ILE A 149 1.77 -10.13 19.41
CA ILE A 149 2.52 -9.51 18.29
C ILE A 149 1.74 -9.65 16.99
N ALA A 150 1.26 -10.87 16.68
CA ALA A 150 0.48 -11.09 15.46
C ALA A 150 -0.83 -10.28 15.48
N GLY A 151 -1.54 -10.24 16.60
CA GLY A 151 -2.76 -9.45 16.76
C GLY A 151 -2.53 -7.95 16.61
N LEU A 152 -1.41 -7.43 17.11
CA LEU A 152 -1.02 -6.03 16.90
C LEU A 152 -0.71 -5.75 15.43
N CYS A 153 0.14 -6.56 14.78
CA CYS A 153 0.49 -6.36 13.37
C CYS A 153 -0.72 -6.44 12.44
N PHE A 154 -1.66 -7.34 12.71
CA PHE A 154 -2.87 -7.55 11.91
C PHE A 154 -4.08 -6.73 12.37
N SER A 155 -3.94 -5.84 13.35
CA SER A 155 -5.09 -5.09 13.85
C SER A 155 -5.82 -4.31 12.75
N TRP A 156 -7.12 -4.48 12.72
CA TRP A 156 -7.99 -3.76 11.79
C TRP A 156 -8.21 -2.28 12.16
N ALA A 157 -7.54 -1.77 13.18
CA ALA A 157 -7.35 -0.33 13.33
C ALA A 157 -6.63 0.27 12.10
N GLY A 158 -5.84 -0.54 11.40
CA GLY A 158 -5.19 -0.21 10.12
C GLY A 158 -5.95 -0.69 8.89
N PHE A 159 -7.28 -0.82 8.93
CA PHE A 159 -8.09 -1.47 7.89
C PHE A 159 -7.90 -0.88 6.49
N GLU A 160 -7.65 0.44 6.35
CA GLU A 160 -7.40 1.06 5.05
C GLU A 160 -6.26 0.37 4.29
N LEU A 161 -5.18 0.00 4.99
CA LEU A 161 -4.04 -0.67 4.36
C LEU A 161 -4.27 -2.16 4.08
N PHE A 162 -5.36 -2.71 4.55
CA PHE A 162 -5.80 -4.07 4.22
C PHE A 162 -6.86 -4.08 3.11
N THR A 163 -7.31 -2.91 2.68
CA THR A 163 -8.33 -2.72 1.65
C THR A 163 -7.88 -1.76 0.53
N LEU A 164 -6.64 -1.30 0.58
CA LEU A 164 -6.00 -0.45 -0.42
C LEU A 164 -4.80 -1.21 -1.02
N ASP A 165 -4.68 -1.26 -2.33
CA ASP A 165 -3.57 -1.91 -3.04
C ASP A 165 -2.18 -1.40 -2.63
N LEU A 166 -2.09 -0.12 -2.21
CA LEU A 166 -0.89 0.48 -1.64
C LEU A 166 -0.49 -0.12 -0.27
N GLY A 167 -1.35 -0.91 0.37
CA GLY A 167 -0.99 -1.65 1.58
C GLY A 167 0.20 -2.58 1.37
N LEU A 168 0.28 -3.23 0.20
CA LEU A 168 1.37 -4.15 -0.13
C LEU A 168 2.77 -3.48 -0.10
N PRO A 169 3.04 -2.40 -0.85
CA PRO A 169 4.34 -1.73 -0.80
C PRO A 169 4.63 -1.09 0.56
N LEU A 170 3.62 -0.57 1.24
CA LEU A 170 3.78 0.07 2.55
C LEU A 170 4.17 -0.95 3.63
N TRP A 171 3.56 -2.13 3.67
CA TRP A 171 3.98 -3.20 4.56
C TRP A 171 5.31 -3.85 4.16
N THR A 172 5.62 -3.90 2.85
CA THR A 172 6.95 -4.34 2.36
C THR A 172 8.05 -3.40 2.86
N LYS A 173 7.80 -2.09 2.91
CA LYS A 173 8.68 -1.11 3.56
C LYS A 173 8.96 -1.51 5.03
N ASN A 174 7.93 -1.82 5.81
CA ASN A 174 8.08 -2.22 7.21
C ASN A 174 8.82 -3.56 7.35
N LEU A 175 8.61 -4.49 6.43
CA LEU A 175 9.41 -5.72 6.38
C LEU A 175 10.89 -5.42 6.17
N CYS A 176 11.23 -4.53 5.24
CA CYS A 176 12.62 -4.11 5.01
C CYS A 176 13.22 -3.45 6.27
N PHE A 177 12.47 -2.59 6.96
CA PHE A 177 12.93 -1.97 8.21
C PHE A 177 13.18 -3.00 9.30
N VAL A 178 12.26 -3.94 9.50
CA VAL A 178 12.40 -5.01 10.51
C VAL A 178 13.60 -5.90 10.18
N LEU A 179 13.80 -6.29 8.93
CA LEU A 179 14.96 -7.07 8.50
C LEU A 179 16.27 -6.34 8.78
N PHE A 180 16.32 -5.03 8.49
CA PHE A 180 17.47 -4.20 8.81
C PHE A 180 17.71 -4.13 10.31
N PHE A 181 16.69 -3.88 11.13
CA PHE A 181 16.82 -3.83 12.59
C PHE A 181 17.35 -5.14 13.16
N LEU A 182 16.86 -6.28 12.67
CA LEU A 182 17.33 -7.61 13.06
C LEU A 182 18.80 -7.85 12.71
N ALA A 183 19.21 -7.42 11.53
CA ALA A 183 20.59 -7.59 11.07
C ALA A 183 21.56 -6.60 11.77
N HIS A 184 21.12 -5.35 11.98
CA HIS A 184 21.88 -4.32 12.68
C HIS A 184 22.05 -4.66 14.18
N ASP A 185 20.99 -5.20 14.85
CA ASP A 185 21.10 -5.76 16.21
C ASP A 185 22.21 -6.81 16.31
N ARG A 186 22.31 -7.70 15.32
CA ARG A 186 23.39 -8.71 15.29
C ARG A 186 24.76 -8.09 15.16
N LEU A 187 24.92 -7.08 14.29
CA LEU A 187 26.18 -6.36 14.09
C LEU A 187 26.62 -5.65 15.39
N LEU A 188 25.72 -4.91 16.06
CA LEU A 188 26.02 -4.17 17.28
C LEU A 188 26.36 -5.09 18.46
N ARG A 189 25.74 -6.25 18.54
CA ARG A 189 25.96 -7.23 19.61
C ARG A 189 27.13 -8.17 19.36
N ALA A 190 27.67 -8.20 18.15
CA ALA A 190 28.85 -9.02 17.86
C ALA A 190 30.04 -8.54 18.70
N GLN A 191 30.51 -9.41 19.60
CA GLN A 191 31.68 -9.16 20.46
C GLN A 191 32.89 -9.87 19.87
N GLY A 192 34.04 -9.19 19.81
CA GLY A 192 35.30 -9.75 19.32
C GLY A 192 36.03 -8.81 18.38
N SER A 193 37.18 -9.26 17.87
CA SER A 193 37.99 -8.51 16.88
C SER A 193 37.18 -8.30 15.59
N ALA A 194 37.29 -7.12 15.00
CA ALA A 194 36.70 -6.81 13.71
C ALA A 194 37.29 -7.74 12.63
N GLY A 195 36.62 -8.86 12.40
CA GLY A 195 37.01 -9.81 11.36
C GLY A 195 36.28 -9.50 10.02
N ALA A 196 36.78 -10.12 8.95
CA ALA A 196 36.21 -9.95 7.60
C ALA A 196 34.69 -10.14 7.54
N GLY A 197 34.12 -11.09 8.28
CA GLY A 197 32.66 -11.32 8.31
C GLY A 197 31.86 -10.14 8.89
N GLN A 198 32.40 -9.43 9.89
CA GLN A 198 31.75 -8.23 10.42
C GLN A 198 31.84 -7.06 9.43
N ALA A 199 32.98 -6.94 8.72
CA ALA A 199 33.16 -5.92 7.69
C ALA A 199 32.13 -6.11 6.54
N TRP A 200 32.00 -7.34 6.06
CA TRP A 200 30.98 -7.66 5.03
C TRP A 200 29.55 -7.39 5.52
N THR A 201 29.24 -7.73 6.78
CA THR A 201 27.93 -7.43 7.35
C THR A 201 27.67 -5.92 7.44
N ALA A 202 28.67 -5.15 7.88
CA ALA A 202 28.56 -3.69 7.94
C ALA A 202 28.37 -3.07 6.55
N LEU A 203 29.14 -3.54 5.55
CA LEU A 203 29.00 -3.09 4.16
C LEU A 203 27.62 -3.45 3.58
N ALA A 204 27.16 -4.68 3.77
CA ALA A 204 25.83 -5.12 3.31
C ALA A 204 24.72 -4.28 3.94
N LEU A 205 24.83 -3.97 5.24
CA LEU A 205 23.89 -3.09 5.92
C LEU A 205 23.97 -1.64 5.44
N ALA A 206 25.18 -1.15 5.11
CA ALA A 206 25.35 0.18 4.51
C ALA A 206 24.61 0.28 3.17
N VAL A 207 24.82 -0.70 2.27
CA VAL A 207 24.12 -0.79 0.98
C VAL A 207 22.62 -0.92 1.19
N ALA A 208 22.16 -1.82 2.06
CA ALA A 208 20.76 -1.99 2.37
C ALA A 208 20.13 -0.71 2.93
N GLY A 209 20.82 0.01 3.81
CA GLY A 209 20.37 1.30 4.35
C GLY A 209 20.18 2.36 3.27
N VAL A 210 21.13 2.47 2.33
CA VAL A 210 21.02 3.36 1.16
C VAL A 210 19.80 2.99 0.31
N VAL A 211 19.66 1.71 -0.06
CA VAL A 211 18.53 1.23 -0.87
C VAL A 211 17.19 1.51 -0.17
N ILE A 212 17.12 1.24 1.14
CA ILE A 212 15.90 1.49 1.93
C ILE A 212 15.55 2.97 1.91
N VAL A 213 16.50 3.86 2.18
CA VAL A 213 16.23 5.31 2.22
C VAL A 213 15.84 5.85 0.85
N MET A 214 16.55 5.43 -0.19
CA MET A 214 16.38 5.98 -1.53
C MET A 214 15.15 5.44 -2.25
N PHE A 215 14.82 4.16 -2.08
CA PHE A 215 13.84 3.49 -2.94
C PHE A 215 12.64 2.89 -2.20
N VAL A 216 12.72 2.68 -0.88
CA VAL A 216 11.71 1.93 -0.12
C VAL A 216 11.03 2.79 0.94
N GLY A 217 11.79 3.58 1.69
CA GLY A 217 11.34 4.18 2.95
C GLY A 217 10.33 5.33 2.81
N MET A 218 10.25 5.97 1.65
CA MET A 218 9.36 7.12 1.41
C MET A 218 9.52 8.20 2.50
N GLY A 219 8.45 8.86 2.90
CA GLY A 219 8.45 9.85 3.99
C GLY A 219 8.81 9.29 5.37
N TRP A 220 8.75 7.97 5.57
CA TRP A 220 9.14 7.30 6.82
C TRP A 220 10.65 7.07 6.96
N SER A 221 11.45 7.37 5.93
CA SER A 221 12.92 7.26 6.00
C SER A 221 13.50 8.09 7.13
N TYR A 222 12.90 9.22 7.50
CA TYR A 222 13.35 10.06 8.62
C TYR A 222 13.19 9.36 9.97
N ALA A 223 12.01 8.79 10.23
CA ALA A 223 11.74 8.05 11.47
C ALA A 223 12.62 6.79 11.56
N TYR A 224 12.78 6.08 10.44
CA TYR A 224 13.65 4.92 10.34
C TYR A 224 15.12 5.28 10.63
N ALA A 225 15.66 6.30 9.97
CA ALA A 225 17.03 6.76 10.17
C ALA A 225 17.25 7.26 11.60
N GLY A 226 16.29 8.00 12.15
CA GLY A 226 16.33 8.48 13.53
C GLY A 226 16.33 7.34 14.56
N ALA A 227 15.54 6.27 14.33
CA ALA A 227 15.52 5.09 15.19
C ALA A 227 16.88 4.36 15.15
N VAL A 228 17.46 4.18 13.95
CA VAL A 228 18.79 3.57 13.79
C VAL A 228 19.84 4.42 14.47
N ALA A 229 19.84 5.74 14.25
CA ALA A 229 20.77 6.68 14.87
C ALA A 229 20.67 6.65 16.40
N GLY A 230 19.46 6.71 16.95
CA GLY A 230 19.24 6.69 18.40
C GLY A 230 19.78 5.44 19.06
N VAL A 231 19.51 4.26 18.50
CA VAL A 231 20.00 2.99 19.04
C VAL A 231 21.51 2.86 18.85
N GLN A 232 22.05 3.31 17.71
CA GLN A 232 23.50 3.30 17.44
C GLN A 232 24.25 4.21 18.41
N LEU A 233 23.76 5.43 18.67
CA LEU A 233 24.35 6.37 19.60
C LEU A 233 24.31 5.82 21.04
N LEU A 234 23.19 5.21 21.44
CA LEU A 234 23.06 4.56 22.74
C LEU A 234 24.06 3.40 22.88
N ALA A 235 24.21 2.59 21.84
CA ALA A 235 25.17 1.49 21.79
C ALA A 235 26.63 2.01 21.87
N ALA A 236 26.97 3.03 21.08
CA ALA A 236 28.30 3.64 21.07
C ALA A 236 28.63 4.25 22.44
N PHE A 237 27.71 4.97 23.07
CA PHE A 237 27.89 5.53 24.41
C PHE A 237 28.11 4.45 25.47
N HIS A 238 27.33 3.37 25.42
CA HIS A 238 27.51 2.24 26.32
C HIS A 238 28.86 1.55 26.12
N ASP A 239 29.31 1.35 24.88
CA ASP A 239 30.58 0.70 24.55
C ASP A 239 31.79 1.56 24.96
N LEU A 240 31.71 2.89 24.74
CA LEU A 240 32.76 3.83 25.16
C LEU A 240 32.91 3.86 26.67
N ARG A 241 31.81 3.89 27.43
CA ARG A 241 31.84 3.80 28.90
C ARG A 241 32.40 2.48 29.40
N GLY A 242 32.13 1.40 28.70
CA GLY A 242 32.65 0.06 29.01
C GLY A 242 34.07 -0.20 28.50
N GLY A 243 34.77 0.80 27.93
CA GLY A 243 36.09 0.65 27.35
C GLY A 243 36.17 -0.16 26.06
N ARG A 244 35.03 -0.46 25.42
CA ARG A 244 34.92 -1.28 24.21
C ARG A 244 35.06 -0.43 22.94
N ARG A 245 36.30 -0.03 22.62
CA ARG A 245 36.59 0.82 21.44
C ARG A 245 36.79 0.02 20.16
N THR A 246 37.13 -1.26 20.25
CA THR A 246 37.45 -2.11 19.10
C THR A 246 36.19 -2.33 18.22
N GLY A 247 36.33 -2.03 16.93
CA GLY A 247 35.25 -2.22 15.94
C GLY A 247 34.15 -1.15 15.97
N LEU A 248 34.28 -0.09 16.80
CA LEU A 248 33.25 0.98 16.85
C LEU A 248 33.09 1.66 15.49
N LEU A 249 34.17 2.01 14.81
CA LEU A 249 34.15 2.63 13.48
C LEU A 249 33.40 1.76 12.47
N LEU A 250 33.70 0.46 12.46
CA LEU A 250 33.03 -0.48 11.56
C LEU A 250 31.50 -0.54 11.79
N ARG A 251 31.09 -0.49 13.05
CA ARG A 251 29.65 -0.49 13.43
C ARG A 251 28.95 0.82 13.06
N CYS A 252 29.68 1.92 12.90
CA CYS A 252 29.11 3.21 12.47
C CYS A 252 28.92 3.28 10.94
N VAL A 253 29.57 2.43 10.15
CA VAL A 253 29.47 2.46 8.67
C VAL A 253 28.03 2.42 8.16
N PRO A 254 27.14 1.53 8.64
CA PRO A 254 25.74 1.52 8.18
C PRO A 254 25.00 2.83 8.49
N LEU A 255 25.21 3.41 9.67
CA LEU A 255 24.59 4.66 10.05
C LEU A 255 25.08 5.82 9.19
N LEU A 256 26.38 5.93 8.96
CA LEU A 256 26.96 6.99 8.13
C LEU A 256 26.43 6.92 6.69
N ALA A 257 26.38 5.72 6.11
CA ALA A 257 25.83 5.50 4.78
C ALA A 257 24.34 5.88 4.71
N LEU A 258 23.56 5.52 5.73
CA LEU A 258 22.14 5.83 5.83
C LEU A 258 21.90 7.34 5.96
N LEU A 259 22.67 8.04 6.80
CA LEU A 259 22.58 9.50 6.95
C LEU A 259 23.02 10.24 5.69
N ALA A 260 24.06 9.76 5.00
CA ALA A 260 24.50 10.31 3.71
C ALA A 260 23.39 10.14 2.65
N ALA A 261 22.77 8.96 2.57
CA ALA A 261 21.64 8.70 1.67
C ALA A 261 20.44 9.60 2.00
N LEU A 262 20.13 9.81 3.28
CA LEU A 262 19.07 10.70 3.73
C LEU A 262 19.34 12.15 3.31
N GLY A 263 20.57 12.65 3.56
CA GLY A 263 20.99 13.98 3.13
C GLY A 263 20.92 14.15 1.62
N TRP A 264 21.34 13.13 0.86
CA TRP A 264 21.25 13.12 -0.60
C TRP A 264 19.79 13.13 -1.07
N SER A 265 18.92 12.32 -0.48
CA SER A 265 17.48 12.30 -0.76
C SER A 265 16.83 13.65 -0.50
N LEU A 266 17.24 14.35 0.56
CA LEU A 266 16.79 15.71 0.86
C LEU A 266 17.24 16.72 -0.19
N ALA A 267 18.52 16.65 -0.60
CA ALA A 267 19.08 17.55 -1.62
C ALA A 267 18.38 17.39 -2.98
N LEU A 268 18.13 16.14 -3.41
CA LEU A 268 17.41 15.86 -4.65
C LEU A 268 15.95 16.32 -4.61
N GLY A 269 15.33 16.28 -3.45
CA GLY A 269 13.92 16.62 -3.31
C GLY A 269 13.63 18.07 -2.95
N GLY A 270 14.64 18.87 -2.71
CA GLY A 270 14.52 20.29 -2.34
C GLY A 270 14.03 21.22 -3.45
N GLY A 271 13.83 20.72 -4.69
CA GLY A 271 13.29 21.49 -5.80
C GLY A 271 11.76 21.58 -5.86
N GLY A 272 11.04 20.82 -5.05
CA GLY A 272 9.59 20.96 -4.92
C GLY A 272 9.27 22.08 -3.95
N GLN A 273 9.10 23.28 -4.44
CA GLN A 273 8.56 24.42 -3.69
C GLN A 273 7.13 24.07 -3.23
N GLY A 274 7.00 23.40 -2.09
CA GLY A 274 5.85 23.64 -1.26
C GLY A 274 6.01 25.07 -0.73
N GLU A 275 5.07 25.93 -1.05
CA GLU A 275 5.04 27.35 -0.66
C GLU A 275 5.11 27.60 0.87
N ASP A 276 5.09 26.56 1.67
CA ASP A 276 5.28 26.59 3.11
C ASP A 276 6.69 26.13 3.52
N GLY A 277 7.67 27.04 3.34
CA GLY A 277 9.00 26.89 3.94
C GLY A 277 8.84 26.70 5.46
N HIS A 278 8.89 25.46 5.92
CA HIS A 278 8.93 25.16 7.36
C HIS A 278 10.25 25.67 7.94
N SER A 279 10.27 26.92 8.35
CA SER A 279 11.37 27.49 9.11
C SER A 279 11.55 26.70 10.41
N PHE A 280 12.78 26.39 10.80
CA PHE A 280 13.11 25.79 12.09
C PHE A 280 12.47 26.57 13.25
N ALA A 281 12.37 27.89 13.17
CA ALA A 281 11.71 28.73 14.17
C ALA A 281 10.20 28.41 14.27
N LYS A 282 9.52 28.17 13.15
CA LYS A 282 8.11 27.77 13.10
C LYS A 282 7.92 26.37 13.71
N LEU A 283 8.88 25.45 13.49
CA LEU A 283 8.88 24.12 14.08
C LEU A 283 8.96 24.19 15.62
N PHE A 284 9.84 25.02 16.19
CA PHE A 284 9.95 25.18 17.65
C PHE A 284 8.68 25.74 18.27
N GLY A 285 8.02 26.71 17.63
CA GLY A 285 6.75 27.26 18.09
C GLY A 285 5.59 26.26 18.10
N THR A 286 5.67 25.21 17.28
CA THR A 286 4.64 24.17 17.16
C THR A 286 4.91 22.91 18.01
N LEU A 287 6.06 22.82 18.68
CA LEU A 287 6.45 21.63 19.46
C LEU A 287 5.39 21.13 20.46
N PRO A 288 4.74 22.00 21.28
CA PRO A 288 3.70 21.52 22.21
C PRO A 288 2.53 20.86 21.47
N ARG A 289 2.11 21.46 20.34
CA ARG A 289 1.04 20.91 19.51
C ARG A 289 1.45 19.60 18.85
N MET A 290 2.69 19.50 18.36
CA MET A 290 3.23 18.27 17.81
C MET A 290 3.30 17.15 18.85
N ALA A 291 3.73 17.48 20.09
CA ALA A 291 3.75 16.51 21.18
C ALA A 291 2.34 15.99 21.49
N GLU A 292 1.36 16.90 21.61
CA GLU A 292 -0.05 16.53 21.81
C GLU A 292 -0.56 15.62 20.69
N LEU A 293 -0.39 16.01 19.42
CA LEU A 293 -0.85 15.24 18.27
C LEU A 293 -0.15 13.88 18.16
N SER A 294 1.12 13.80 18.56
CA SER A 294 1.84 12.52 18.63
C SER A 294 1.22 11.58 19.65
N LEU A 295 0.73 12.08 20.77
CA LEU A 295 0.00 11.28 21.76
C LEU A 295 -1.32 10.74 21.19
N TYR A 296 -2.02 11.52 20.35
CA TYR A 296 -3.20 11.01 19.63
C TYR A 296 -2.83 9.87 18.70
N ALA A 297 -1.77 10.02 17.88
CA ALA A 297 -1.31 8.98 16.98
C ALA A 297 -0.92 7.69 17.74
N LEU A 298 -0.16 7.79 18.83
CA LEU A 298 0.22 6.67 19.67
C LEU A 298 -0.96 6.02 20.37
N GLY A 299 -1.94 6.83 20.84
CA GLY A 299 -3.15 6.34 21.49
C GLY A 299 -4.08 5.60 20.53
N ALA A 300 -4.18 6.04 19.28
CA ALA A 300 -4.97 5.37 18.25
C ALA A 300 -4.47 3.96 17.91
N ALA A 301 -3.24 3.62 18.27
CA ALA A 301 -2.71 2.25 18.12
C ALA A 301 -3.36 1.23 19.08
N TRP A 302 -4.09 1.67 20.12
CA TRP A 302 -4.77 0.78 21.04
C TRP A 302 -6.14 0.34 20.53
N ILE A 303 -6.82 1.23 19.83
CA ILE A 303 -8.19 1.04 19.35
C ILE A 303 -8.42 1.89 18.10
N GLY A 304 -9.07 1.34 17.09
CA GLY A 304 -9.37 2.07 15.85
C GLY A 304 -10.23 3.32 16.12
N VAL A 305 -9.90 4.41 15.44
CA VAL A 305 -10.59 5.70 15.59
C VAL A 305 -12.09 5.60 15.29
N GLU A 306 -12.46 4.80 14.31
CA GLU A 306 -13.86 4.55 13.95
C GLU A 306 -14.60 3.77 15.07
N THR A 307 -13.88 2.90 15.77
CA THR A 307 -14.42 2.17 16.94
C THR A 307 -14.66 3.12 18.10
N LEU A 308 -13.74 4.05 18.35
CA LEU A 308 -13.91 5.11 19.35
C LEU A 308 -15.14 5.97 19.05
N ALA A 309 -15.27 6.43 17.79
CA ALA A 309 -16.40 7.25 17.38
C ALA A 309 -17.74 6.53 17.53
N GLN A 310 -17.81 5.25 17.10
CA GLN A 310 -19.03 4.45 17.23
C GLN A 310 -19.44 4.18 18.68
N ARG A 311 -18.46 4.09 19.60
CA ARG A 311 -18.71 3.86 21.03
C ARG A 311 -18.93 5.13 21.82
N GLY A 312 -18.91 6.31 21.17
CA GLY A 312 -19.05 7.61 21.84
C GLY A 312 -17.93 7.91 22.83
N VAL A 313 -16.74 7.31 22.65
CA VAL A 313 -15.59 7.56 23.50
C VAL A 313 -15.02 8.95 23.19
N PRO A 314 -14.90 9.84 24.21
CA PRO A 314 -14.38 11.18 23.98
C PRO A 314 -12.95 11.13 23.41
N LEU A 315 -12.70 11.87 22.33
CA LEU A 315 -11.37 11.95 21.71
C LEU A 315 -10.29 12.43 22.70
N GLY A 316 -10.65 13.25 23.69
CA GLY A 316 -9.72 13.70 24.73
C GLY A 316 -9.12 12.60 25.60
N LEU A 317 -9.65 11.36 25.57
CA LEU A 317 -9.04 10.21 26.24
C LEU A 317 -7.90 9.57 25.45
N VAL A 318 -7.87 9.74 24.14
CA VAL A 318 -6.87 9.08 23.26
C VAL A 318 -5.43 9.50 23.60
N PRO A 319 -5.09 10.78 23.80
CA PRO A 319 -3.73 11.17 24.15
C PRO A 319 -3.26 10.57 25.50
N TRP A 320 -4.17 10.31 26.45
CA TRP A 320 -3.83 9.62 27.68
C TRP A 320 -3.42 8.16 27.46
N LEU A 321 -4.06 7.47 26.49
CA LEU A 321 -3.63 6.14 26.07
C LEU A 321 -2.22 6.19 25.46
N GLY A 322 -1.96 7.20 24.60
CA GLY A 322 -0.63 7.44 24.05
C GLY A 322 0.42 7.70 25.12
N ALA A 323 0.11 8.57 26.09
CA ALA A 323 0.97 8.86 27.22
C ALA A 323 1.25 7.63 28.09
N ALA A 324 0.23 6.82 28.38
CA ALA A 324 0.39 5.56 29.12
C ALA A 324 1.33 4.58 28.38
N GLY A 325 1.20 4.49 27.04
CA GLY A 325 2.12 3.72 26.21
C GLY A 325 3.56 4.21 26.28
N LEU A 326 3.78 5.54 26.22
CA LEU A 326 5.11 6.14 26.35
C LEU A 326 5.73 5.88 27.73
N VAL A 327 4.95 6.03 28.80
CA VAL A 327 5.40 5.70 30.17
C VAL A 327 5.78 4.23 30.26
N ALA A 328 4.96 3.34 29.71
CA ALA A 328 5.27 1.93 29.65
C ALA A 328 6.59 1.66 28.93
N ALA A 329 6.79 2.19 27.73
CA ALA A 329 8.01 2.06 26.97
C ALA A 329 9.24 2.62 27.71
N ALA A 330 9.12 3.83 28.29
CA ALA A 330 10.19 4.48 29.06
C ALA A 330 10.61 3.63 30.28
N CYS A 331 9.66 3.09 31.05
CA CYS A 331 9.93 2.18 32.15
C CYS A 331 10.64 0.90 31.67
N GLY A 332 10.22 0.33 30.54
CA GLY A 332 10.87 -0.83 29.91
C GLY A 332 12.31 -0.54 29.51
N ILE A 333 12.55 0.60 28.84
CA ILE A 333 13.89 1.07 28.46
C ILE A 333 14.75 1.29 29.70
N ALA A 334 14.25 2.01 30.71
CA ALA A 334 14.99 2.24 31.96
C ALA A 334 15.37 0.92 32.65
N SER A 335 14.45 -0.05 32.67
CA SER A 335 14.72 -1.40 33.18
C SER A 335 15.82 -2.11 32.39
N ARG A 336 15.83 -1.97 31.06
CA ARG A 336 16.87 -2.52 30.18
C ARG A 336 18.24 -1.89 30.47
N LEU A 337 18.30 -0.56 30.55
CA LEU A 337 19.56 0.17 30.77
C LEU A 337 20.19 -0.18 32.12
N ARG A 338 19.38 -0.34 33.19
CA ARG A 338 19.87 -0.78 34.51
C ARG A 338 20.49 -2.18 34.50
N ARG A 339 20.03 -3.08 33.62
CA ARG A 339 20.57 -4.44 33.47
C ARG A 339 21.72 -4.55 32.48
N GLY A 340 22.00 -3.49 31.77
CA GLY A 340 22.95 -3.42 30.68
C GLY A 340 22.27 -3.51 29.31
N LEU A 341 22.67 -2.65 28.41
CA LEU A 341 22.07 -2.48 27.08
C LEU A 341 21.98 -3.80 26.31
N TYR A 342 23.02 -4.62 26.36
CA TYR A 342 23.11 -5.89 25.62
C TYR A 342 22.56 -7.11 26.39
N SER A 343 21.81 -6.91 27.47
CA SER A 343 21.18 -8.02 28.22
C SER A 343 20.13 -8.81 27.41
N GLY A 344 19.67 -8.24 26.30
CA GLY A 344 18.78 -8.83 25.30
C GLY A 344 18.96 -8.17 23.93
N SER A 345 18.05 -8.43 22.98
CA SER A 345 18.05 -7.82 21.65
C SER A 345 17.80 -6.31 21.70
N LEU A 346 18.41 -5.55 20.81
CA LEU A 346 18.15 -4.11 20.63
C LEU A 346 16.89 -3.85 19.77
N VAL A 347 16.34 -4.87 19.13
CA VAL A 347 15.17 -4.76 18.25
C VAL A 347 14.01 -3.98 18.89
N PRO A 348 13.60 -4.25 20.15
CA PRO A 348 12.51 -3.48 20.75
C PRO A 348 12.80 -1.98 20.88
N LEU A 349 14.07 -1.58 21.01
CA LEU A 349 14.45 -0.17 21.05
C LEU A 349 14.26 0.50 19.68
N TYR A 350 14.60 -0.19 18.58
CA TYR A 350 14.32 0.29 17.23
C TYR A 350 12.81 0.45 17.00
N LEU A 351 12.01 -0.55 17.40
CA LEU A 351 10.57 -0.52 17.20
C LEU A 351 9.91 0.63 17.97
N VAL A 352 10.31 0.84 19.24
CA VAL A 352 9.82 1.98 20.04
C VAL A 352 10.26 3.30 19.41
N GLY A 353 11.55 3.44 19.09
CA GLY A 353 12.10 4.65 18.49
C GLY A 353 11.42 4.98 17.16
N TYR A 354 11.26 3.98 16.29
CA TYR A 354 10.60 4.15 14.99
C TYR A 354 9.14 4.60 15.13
N GLY A 355 8.36 3.93 15.98
CA GLY A 355 6.95 4.28 16.14
C GLY A 355 6.74 5.67 16.77
N VAL A 356 7.58 6.05 17.75
CA VAL A 356 7.54 7.41 18.36
C VAL A 356 7.93 8.48 17.33
N LEU A 357 9.03 8.27 16.60
CA LEU A 357 9.47 9.21 15.58
C LEU A 357 8.49 9.31 14.41
N THR A 358 7.82 8.22 14.07
CA THR A 358 6.71 8.24 13.10
C THR A 358 5.55 9.09 13.61
N ALA A 359 5.13 8.92 14.86
CA ALA A 359 4.06 9.75 15.45
C ALA A 359 4.41 11.24 15.44
N LEU A 360 5.67 11.59 15.76
CA LEU A 360 6.18 12.96 15.66
C LEU A 360 6.20 13.47 14.21
N SER A 361 6.63 12.65 13.26
CA SER A 361 6.63 13.00 11.84
C SER A 361 5.22 13.23 11.28
N LEU A 362 4.25 12.40 11.71
CA LEU A 362 2.84 12.58 11.36
C LEU A 362 2.28 13.88 11.95
N ALA A 363 2.59 14.18 13.21
CA ALA A 363 2.18 15.42 13.85
C ALA A 363 2.74 16.65 13.11
N ALA A 364 3.98 16.60 12.65
CA ALA A 364 4.61 17.65 11.87
C ALA A 364 3.97 17.80 10.47
N ALA A 365 3.72 16.67 9.78
CA ALA A 365 3.28 16.69 8.38
C ALA A 365 1.75 16.85 8.21
N ARG A 366 0.96 16.49 9.23
CA ARG A 366 -0.52 16.42 9.15
C ARG A 366 -1.21 17.19 10.28
N GLY A 367 -0.45 17.89 11.11
CA GLY A 367 -0.98 18.58 12.30
C GLY A 367 -2.04 19.63 12.00
N ASP A 368 -2.01 20.26 10.82
CA ASP A 368 -3.01 21.24 10.39
C ASP A 368 -4.41 20.62 10.23
N GLY A 369 -4.49 19.32 9.86
CA GLY A 369 -5.73 18.56 9.84
C GLY A 369 -6.23 18.09 11.22
N GLY A 370 -5.54 18.44 12.30
CA GLY A 370 -5.91 18.13 13.67
C GLY A 370 -5.77 16.63 14.04
N PRO A 371 -6.37 16.22 15.20
CA PRO A 371 -6.23 14.87 15.73
C PRO A 371 -6.67 13.77 14.78
N MET A 372 -7.77 13.97 14.03
CA MET A 372 -8.30 12.97 13.10
C MET A 372 -7.32 12.66 11.96
N ALA A 373 -6.56 13.64 11.49
CA ALA A 373 -5.60 13.47 10.41
C ALA A 373 -4.40 12.59 10.83
N VAL A 374 -3.92 12.73 12.07
CA VAL A 374 -2.79 11.93 12.60
C VAL A 374 -3.21 10.55 13.08
N MET A 375 -4.50 10.34 13.37
CA MET A 375 -5.06 9.04 13.79
C MET A 375 -5.57 8.20 12.63
N ALA A 376 -5.47 8.67 11.37
CA ALA A 376 -5.99 7.94 10.22
C ALA A 376 -5.45 6.51 10.17
N SER A 377 -6.33 5.55 9.85
CA SER A 377 -6.06 4.11 9.93
C SER A 377 -4.86 3.67 9.07
N ARG A 378 -4.58 4.36 7.96
CA ARG A 378 -3.41 4.10 7.10
C ARG A 378 -2.04 4.31 7.78
N TYR A 379 -1.97 5.04 8.91
CA TYR A 379 -0.71 5.25 9.65
C TYR A 379 -0.50 4.23 10.77
N TYR A 380 -1.51 3.43 11.06
CA TYR A 380 -1.47 2.42 12.12
C TYR A 380 -0.26 1.48 12.01
N MET A 381 0.05 1.02 10.80
CA MET A 381 1.11 0.03 10.54
C MET A 381 2.49 0.43 11.06
N ASP A 382 2.77 1.72 11.10
CA ASP A 382 4.06 2.25 11.53
C ASP A 382 4.05 2.52 13.04
N VAL A 383 2.95 3.07 13.53
CA VAL A 383 2.81 3.42 14.95
C VAL A 383 2.66 2.17 15.82
N VAL A 384 2.03 1.10 15.33
CA VAL A 384 1.85 -0.15 16.10
C VAL A 384 3.17 -0.81 16.51
N LEU A 385 4.24 -0.60 15.74
CA LEU A 385 5.55 -1.16 16.07
C LEU A 385 6.07 -0.63 17.41
N PHE A 386 5.66 0.58 17.81
CA PHE A 386 5.88 1.10 19.16
C PHE A 386 5.30 0.16 20.24
N LEU A 387 4.06 -0.28 20.09
CA LEU A 387 3.42 -1.19 21.06
C LEU A 387 4.12 -2.56 21.08
N VAL A 388 4.52 -3.08 19.93
CA VAL A 388 5.28 -4.34 19.85
C VAL A 388 6.60 -4.22 20.60
N GLY A 389 7.33 -3.12 20.41
CA GLY A 389 8.57 -2.84 21.15
C GLY A 389 8.35 -2.68 22.65
N ALA A 390 7.30 -1.95 23.06
CA ALA A 390 6.91 -1.78 24.46
C ALA A 390 6.56 -3.11 25.12
N LEU A 391 5.76 -3.96 24.46
CA LEU A 391 5.43 -5.32 24.92
C LEU A 391 6.70 -6.13 25.18
N TRP A 392 7.62 -6.13 24.24
CA TRP A 392 8.86 -6.88 24.35
C TRP A 392 9.70 -6.43 25.55
N LEU A 393 9.93 -5.10 25.70
CA LEU A 393 10.69 -4.53 26.81
C LEU A 393 10.06 -4.86 28.17
N TRP A 394 8.73 -4.87 28.26
CA TRP A 394 8.02 -5.22 29.47
C TRP A 394 8.09 -6.70 29.82
N LEU A 395 7.93 -7.59 28.85
CA LEU A 395 8.10 -9.04 29.06
C LEU A 395 9.50 -9.33 29.60
N GLU A 396 10.51 -8.64 29.09
CA GLU A 396 11.89 -8.74 29.58
C GLU A 396 12.04 -8.19 31.01
N ALA A 397 11.44 -7.03 31.30
CA ALA A 397 11.50 -6.42 32.63
C ALA A 397 10.85 -7.32 33.70
N LEU A 398 9.69 -7.91 33.39
CA LEU A 398 8.98 -8.84 34.26
C LEU A 398 9.77 -10.14 34.49
N ALA A 399 10.44 -10.66 33.47
CA ALA A 399 11.27 -11.86 33.58
C ALA A 399 12.41 -11.69 34.56
N SER A 400 12.90 -10.47 34.72
CA SER A 400 14.11 -10.15 35.50
C SER A 400 13.81 -9.81 36.96
N GLY A 401 12.55 -9.61 37.35
CA GLY A 401 12.14 -9.27 38.73
C GLY A 401 12.25 -10.50 39.67
N GLY A 402 12.96 -10.34 40.80
CA GLY A 402 13.06 -11.36 41.85
C GLY A 402 11.71 -11.62 42.55
N ARG A 403 11.59 -12.77 43.25
CA ARG A 403 10.37 -13.20 43.98
C ARG A 403 9.91 -12.24 45.10
N THR A 404 10.80 -11.40 45.63
CA THR A 404 10.57 -10.53 46.79
C THR A 404 10.59 -9.04 46.45
N SER A 405 10.59 -8.70 45.17
CA SER A 405 10.70 -7.32 44.70
C SER A 405 9.38 -6.53 44.87
N PRO A 406 9.41 -5.21 45.15
CA PRO A 406 8.26 -4.30 45.08
C PRO A 406 7.62 -4.21 43.66
N ALA A 407 8.01 -5.11 42.78
CA ALA A 407 7.53 -5.23 41.40
C ALA A 407 6.10 -5.81 41.28
N GLN A 408 5.41 -6.13 42.37
CA GLN A 408 4.05 -6.69 42.31
C GLN A 408 3.04 -5.66 41.76
N PRO A 409 3.01 -4.41 42.22
CA PRO A 409 2.12 -3.39 41.64
C PRO A 409 2.47 -3.07 40.19
N ALA A 410 3.75 -3.03 39.81
CA ALA A 410 4.17 -2.83 38.41
C ALA A 410 3.71 -3.99 37.50
N ALA A 411 3.70 -5.23 37.98
CA ALA A 411 3.18 -6.38 37.24
C ALA A 411 1.67 -6.30 37.01
N TRP A 412 0.90 -5.83 38.00
CA TRP A 412 -0.54 -5.62 37.85
C TRP A 412 -0.86 -4.44 36.92
N ALA A 413 -0.13 -3.32 37.02
CA ALA A 413 -0.27 -2.20 36.09
C ALA A 413 0.04 -2.62 34.65
N PHE A 414 1.06 -3.46 34.45
CA PHE A 414 1.37 -4.03 33.15
C PHE A 414 0.25 -4.93 32.61
N LEU A 415 -0.26 -5.81 33.46
CA LEU A 415 -1.36 -6.69 33.05
C LEU A 415 -2.60 -5.86 32.67
N ALA A 416 -2.96 -4.88 33.49
CA ALA A 416 -4.08 -3.99 33.21
C ALA A 416 -3.88 -3.23 31.88
N PHE A 417 -2.68 -2.70 31.63
CA PHE A 417 -2.31 -2.04 30.39
C PHE A 417 -2.56 -2.95 29.18
N TRP A 418 -2.02 -4.17 29.21
CA TRP A 418 -2.15 -5.09 28.08
C TRP A 418 -3.55 -5.68 27.93
N LEU A 419 -4.30 -5.81 29.01
CA LEU A 419 -5.73 -6.15 28.94
C LEU A 419 -6.53 -5.02 28.27
N ALA A 420 -6.21 -3.75 28.57
CA ALA A 420 -6.84 -2.61 27.92
C ALA A 420 -6.50 -2.55 26.42
N VAL A 421 -5.23 -2.76 26.03
CA VAL A 421 -4.84 -2.89 24.61
C VAL A 421 -5.59 -4.05 23.95
N GLY A 422 -5.62 -5.22 24.57
CA GLY A 422 -6.33 -6.39 24.04
C GLY A 422 -7.83 -6.17 23.89
N ALA A 423 -8.47 -5.49 24.85
CA ALA A 423 -9.88 -5.10 24.76
C ALA A 423 -10.12 -4.13 23.59
N GLY A 424 -9.27 -3.12 23.45
CA GLY A 424 -9.35 -2.18 22.31
C GLY A 424 -9.23 -2.86 20.96
N LEU A 425 -8.28 -3.80 20.84
CA LEU A 425 -8.13 -4.63 19.63
C LEU A 425 -9.36 -5.48 19.37
N ALA A 426 -9.88 -6.18 20.39
CA ALA A 426 -11.07 -7.03 20.25
C ALA A 426 -12.30 -6.23 19.80
N LEU A 427 -12.52 -5.05 20.39
CA LEU A 427 -13.60 -4.15 19.99
C LEU A 427 -13.43 -3.67 18.53
N THR A 428 -12.20 -3.39 18.11
CA THR A 428 -11.89 -2.99 16.74
C THR A 428 -12.13 -4.16 15.76
N TYR A 429 -11.72 -5.38 16.11
CA TYR A 429 -12.00 -6.56 15.29
C TYR A 429 -13.51 -6.81 15.15
N ASP A 430 -14.28 -6.75 16.24
CA ASP A 430 -15.73 -6.92 16.20
C ASP A 430 -16.40 -5.88 15.29
N ARG A 431 -16.01 -4.61 15.46
CA ARG A 431 -16.57 -3.49 14.66
C ARG A 431 -16.24 -3.65 13.19
N GLU A 432 -14.97 -3.86 12.84
CA GLU A 432 -14.53 -3.93 11.43
C GLU A 432 -15.08 -5.18 10.74
N TRP A 433 -15.21 -6.31 11.46
CA TRP A 433 -15.88 -7.49 10.92
C TRP A 433 -17.33 -7.22 10.54
N LYS A 434 -18.05 -6.46 11.37
CA LYS A 434 -19.43 -6.05 11.10
C LYS A 434 -19.52 -5.01 10.00
N ALA A 435 -18.52 -4.15 9.87
CA ALA A 435 -18.45 -3.12 8.83
C ALA A 435 -18.05 -3.67 7.44
N ALA A 436 -17.39 -4.84 7.37
CA ALA A 436 -16.86 -5.38 6.13
C ALA A 436 -17.88 -5.50 4.98
N PRO A 437 -19.14 -5.96 5.16
CA PRO A 437 -20.13 -6.00 4.08
C PRO A 437 -20.48 -4.61 3.54
N TYR A 438 -20.60 -3.60 4.41
CA TYR A 438 -20.87 -2.21 4.00
C TYR A 438 -19.69 -1.61 3.23
N ARG A 439 -18.46 -2.03 3.54
CA ARG A 439 -17.28 -1.67 2.75
C ARG A 439 -17.34 -2.30 1.36
N ALA A 440 -17.79 -3.55 1.24
CA ALA A 440 -18.00 -4.20 -0.04
C ALA A 440 -19.00 -3.43 -0.92
N ASP A 441 -20.09 -2.89 -0.32
CA ASP A 441 -21.04 -2.04 -1.02
C ASP A 441 -20.39 -0.74 -1.50
N ALA A 442 -19.54 -0.12 -0.67
CA ALA A 442 -18.80 1.08 -1.03
C ALA A 442 -17.81 0.81 -2.19
N PHE A 443 -17.07 -0.31 -2.17
CA PHE A 443 -16.17 -0.67 -3.27
C PHE A 443 -16.95 -0.96 -4.57
N ARG A 444 -18.11 -1.60 -4.50
CA ARG A 444 -18.98 -1.76 -5.66
C ARG A 444 -19.44 -0.42 -6.24
N ALA A 445 -19.80 0.55 -5.38
CA ALA A 445 -20.17 1.89 -5.81
C ALA A 445 -18.97 2.63 -6.46
N MET A 446 -17.77 2.49 -5.91
CA MET A 446 -16.52 3.02 -6.51
C MET A 446 -16.27 2.41 -7.90
N ASN A 447 -16.42 1.10 -8.05
CA ASN A 447 -16.29 0.44 -9.36
C ASN A 447 -17.35 0.90 -10.36
N GLN A 448 -18.58 1.15 -9.92
CA GLN A 448 -19.62 1.74 -10.77
C GLN A 448 -19.24 3.16 -11.23
N ALA A 449 -18.69 4.00 -10.33
CA ALA A 449 -18.20 5.33 -10.67
C ALA A 449 -17.05 5.27 -11.69
N LEU A 450 -16.10 4.36 -11.52
CA LEU A 450 -15.00 4.13 -12.47
C LEU A 450 -15.54 3.64 -13.83
N ARG A 451 -16.50 2.71 -13.85
CA ARG A 451 -17.15 2.25 -15.07
C ARG A 451 -17.89 3.37 -15.80
N ALA A 452 -18.50 4.30 -15.07
CA ALA A 452 -19.16 5.47 -15.63
C ALA A 452 -18.18 6.57 -16.12
N GLY A 453 -16.86 6.39 -15.91
CA GLY A 453 -15.84 7.38 -16.29
C GLY A 453 -15.78 8.59 -15.39
N VAL A 454 -16.21 8.46 -14.12
CA VAL A 454 -16.20 9.51 -13.08
C VAL A 454 -16.94 10.78 -13.56
N PRO A 455 -18.27 10.75 -13.66
CA PRO A 455 -19.05 11.81 -14.32
C PRO A 455 -18.92 13.17 -13.61
N ASP A 456 -18.83 13.19 -12.29
CA ASP A 456 -18.91 14.40 -11.48
C ASP A 456 -18.05 14.35 -10.20
N GLU A 457 -18.06 15.46 -9.46
CA GLU A 457 -17.34 15.61 -8.19
C GLU A 457 -17.86 14.66 -7.09
N ALA A 458 -19.11 14.21 -7.14
CA ALA A 458 -19.63 13.26 -6.16
C ALA A 458 -18.99 11.88 -6.35
N ALA A 459 -18.85 11.44 -7.61
CA ALA A 459 -18.14 10.23 -7.97
C ALA A 459 -16.64 10.32 -7.61
N ALA A 460 -16.01 11.47 -7.85
CA ALA A 460 -14.62 11.70 -7.49
C ALA A 460 -14.40 11.68 -5.96
N ARG A 461 -15.30 12.28 -5.18
CA ARG A 461 -15.27 12.22 -3.70
C ARG A 461 -15.44 10.80 -3.18
N LEU A 462 -16.29 9.99 -3.81
CA LEU A 462 -16.43 8.58 -3.46
C LEU A 462 -15.10 7.83 -3.64
N LEU A 463 -14.37 8.14 -4.73
CA LEU A 463 -13.04 7.60 -5.01
C LEU A 463 -11.92 8.27 -4.18
N GLN A 464 -12.24 9.25 -3.34
CA GLN A 464 -11.28 10.02 -2.53
C GLN A 464 -10.12 10.57 -3.37
N SER A 465 -10.42 11.04 -4.57
CA SER A 465 -9.43 11.55 -5.53
C SER A 465 -9.93 12.84 -6.18
N PRO A 466 -9.06 13.79 -6.55
CA PRO A 466 -9.45 14.91 -7.40
C PRO A 466 -10.10 14.43 -8.70
N LEU A 467 -11.12 15.15 -9.18
CA LEU A 467 -11.92 14.74 -10.35
C LEU A 467 -11.05 14.45 -11.58
N GLU A 468 -10.07 15.30 -11.83
CA GLU A 468 -9.16 15.13 -12.97
C GLU A 468 -8.36 13.83 -12.87
N HIS A 469 -7.73 13.57 -11.71
CA HIS A 469 -6.96 12.35 -11.49
C HIS A 469 -7.83 11.09 -11.54
N ALA A 470 -9.04 11.16 -11.02
CA ALA A 470 -9.98 10.06 -11.05
C ALA A 470 -10.42 9.73 -12.49
N ARG A 471 -10.71 10.76 -13.31
CA ARG A 471 -11.05 10.59 -14.73
C ARG A 471 -9.91 10.03 -15.55
N LEU A 472 -8.70 10.57 -15.38
CA LEU A 472 -7.50 10.06 -16.03
C LEU A 472 -7.23 8.60 -15.66
N GLY A 473 -7.29 8.26 -14.37
CA GLY A 473 -7.14 6.88 -13.89
C GLY A 473 -8.20 5.94 -14.48
N ALA A 474 -9.47 6.32 -14.47
CA ALA A 474 -10.55 5.52 -15.05
C ALA A 474 -10.36 5.31 -16.56
N GLY A 475 -9.90 6.34 -17.29
CA GLY A 475 -9.56 6.25 -18.70
C GLY A 475 -8.46 5.21 -18.96
N ILE A 476 -7.37 5.26 -18.19
CA ILE A 476 -6.24 4.32 -18.30
C ILE A 476 -6.69 2.87 -18.00
N LEU A 477 -7.48 2.67 -16.94
CA LEU A 477 -7.98 1.34 -16.58
C LEU A 477 -8.77 0.73 -17.73
N ARG A 478 -9.64 1.52 -18.36
CA ARG A 478 -10.47 1.07 -19.48
C ARG A 478 -9.65 0.84 -20.75
N GLU A 479 -8.78 1.78 -21.11
CA GLU A 479 -7.96 1.71 -22.33
C GLU A 479 -7.06 0.48 -22.33
N ARG A 480 -6.49 0.14 -21.16
CA ARG A 480 -5.55 -0.97 -21.02
C ARG A 480 -6.19 -2.29 -20.59
N GLY A 481 -7.48 -2.32 -20.32
CA GLY A 481 -8.17 -3.50 -19.80
C GLY A 481 -7.60 -3.95 -18.46
N LEU A 482 -7.54 -3.02 -17.47
CA LEU A 482 -6.96 -3.29 -16.17
C LEU A 482 -8.03 -3.32 -15.07
N ALA A 483 -7.75 -4.01 -13.97
CA ALA A 483 -8.60 -4.13 -12.79
C ALA A 483 -10.03 -4.57 -13.17
N LEU A 484 -11.04 -3.76 -12.86
CA LEU A 484 -12.45 -4.04 -13.18
C LEU A 484 -12.74 -4.22 -14.69
N PHE A 485 -11.83 -3.82 -15.56
CA PHE A 485 -11.92 -3.99 -17.02
C PHE A 485 -11.08 -5.18 -17.54
N ALA A 486 -10.37 -5.91 -16.66
CA ALA A 486 -9.46 -6.98 -17.07
C ALA A 486 -10.17 -8.11 -17.83
N ALA A 487 -11.41 -8.44 -17.46
CA ALA A 487 -12.22 -9.45 -18.15
C ALA A 487 -12.66 -9.00 -19.54
N GLU A 488 -12.70 -7.70 -19.81
CA GLU A 488 -13.10 -7.11 -21.08
C GLU A 488 -11.91 -7.01 -22.06
N GLY A 489 -10.68 -7.16 -21.56
CA GLY A 489 -9.43 -7.03 -22.32
C GLY A 489 -9.07 -5.57 -22.64
N PRO A 490 -7.90 -5.32 -23.25
CA PRO A 490 -7.52 -4.00 -23.72
C PRO A 490 -8.54 -3.49 -24.73
N GLY A 491 -9.14 -2.34 -24.44
CA GLY A 491 -10.22 -1.79 -25.28
C GLY A 491 -11.62 -2.29 -24.95
N GLY A 492 -11.83 -3.11 -23.92
CA GLY A 492 -13.11 -3.68 -23.52
C GLY A 492 -14.20 -2.69 -23.09
N GLY A 493 -13.93 -1.40 -23.11
CA GLY A 493 -14.92 -0.33 -23.03
C GLY A 493 -15.17 0.36 -24.36
N CYS A 494 -14.72 -0.24 -25.46
CA CYS A 494 -14.95 0.26 -26.80
C CYS A 494 -16.39 -0.05 -27.22
N GLU A 495 -17.32 0.77 -26.82
CA GLU A 495 -18.70 0.70 -27.29
C GLU A 495 -18.93 1.80 -28.33
N VAL A 496 -19.30 1.37 -29.55
CA VAL A 496 -19.70 2.32 -30.59
C VAL A 496 -21.05 2.91 -30.23
N ARG A 497 -21.12 4.23 -30.11
CA ARG A 497 -22.40 4.92 -29.93
C ARG A 497 -22.89 5.49 -31.26
N ARG A 498 -24.09 5.09 -31.66
CA ARG A 498 -24.81 5.66 -32.79
C ARG A 498 -25.36 7.00 -32.33
N ALA A 499 -24.77 8.13 -32.76
CA ALA A 499 -25.08 9.44 -32.22
C ALA A 499 -26.25 10.11 -32.94
N GLY A 500 -26.36 10.00 -34.25
CA GLY A 500 -27.47 10.60 -35.03
C GLY A 500 -27.61 9.96 -36.40
N GLY A 501 -28.75 10.05 -37.02
CA GLY A 501 -29.03 9.53 -38.36
C GLY A 501 -29.17 8.00 -38.42
N TRP A 502 -29.50 7.36 -37.30
CA TRP A 502 -29.74 5.92 -37.22
C TRP A 502 -31.20 5.61 -36.90
N HIS A 503 -31.73 4.59 -37.53
CA HIS A 503 -33.01 4.00 -37.15
C HIS A 503 -32.81 3.08 -35.91
N ALA A 504 -33.92 2.66 -35.31
CA ALA A 504 -33.92 1.73 -34.20
C ALA A 504 -33.11 0.46 -34.55
N ALA A 505 -32.35 -0.03 -33.57
CA ALA A 505 -31.56 -1.23 -33.75
C ALA A 505 -32.45 -2.45 -34.02
N GLU A 506 -32.04 -3.25 -35.02
CA GLU A 506 -32.60 -4.56 -35.34
C GLU A 506 -31.68 -5.64 -34.76
N PRO A 507 -32.15 -6.89 -34.63
CA PRO A 507 -31.35 -7.95 -33.99
C PRO A 507 -29.94 -8.19 -34.60
N THR A 508 -29.78 -7.93 -35.90
CA THR A 508 -28.54 -8.16 -36.64
C THR A 508 -27.77 -6.90 -36.97
N GLY A 509 -28.32 -5.70 -36.73
CA GLY A 509 -27.65 -4.46 -37.08
C GLY A 509 -28.53 -3.21 -36.92
N ALA A 510 -28.23 -2.17 -37.70
CA ALA A 510 -29.05 -0.97 -37.75
C ALA A 510 -28.99 -0.29 -39.12
N TRP A 511 -30.08 0.29 -39.55
CA TRP A 511 -30.17 1.15 -40.72
C TRP A 511 -29.66 2.55 -40.43
N MET A 512 -28.82 3.09 -41.29
CA MET A 512 -28.59 4.54 -41.34
C MET A 512 -29.61 5.23 -42.24
N ASP A 513 -29.90 6.50 -41.96
CA ASP A 513 -30.58 7.42 -42.90
C ASP A 513 -29.57 7.89 -44.00
N GLY A 514 -29.88 8.93 -44.73
CA GLY A 514 -29.00 9.52 -45.72
C GLY A 514 -27.65 10.00 -45.17
N ALA A 515 -27.63 10.41 -43.90
CA ALA A 515 -26.42 10.71 -43.15
C ALA A 515 -26.52 10.20 -41.69
N ALA A 516 -25.44 9.70 -41.16
CA ALA A 516 -25.37 9.17 -39.81
C ALA A 516 -24.04 9.52 -39.15
N VAL A 517 -23.99 9.50 -37.80
CA VAL A 517 -22.79 9.79 -37.02
C VAL A 517 -22.53 8.62 -36.09
N LEU A 518 -21.28 8.16 -36.10
CA LEU A 518 -20.73 7.23 -35.10
C LEU A 518 -19.85 8.01 -34.11
N ALA A 519 -20.10 7.91 -32.83
CA ALA A 519 -19.18 8.33 -31.81
C ALA A 519 -18.24 7.15 -31.49
N VAL A 520 -16.99 7.26 -31.91
CA VAL A 520 -15.94 6.27 -31.69
C VAL A 520 -15.14 6.68 -30.48
N PRO A 521 -15.12 5.87 -29.39
CA PRO A 521 -14.36 6.22 -28.18
C PRO A 521 -12.85 6.16 -28.46
N ALA A 522 -12.07 6.81 -27.60
CA ALA A 522 -10.63 6.66 -27.57
C ALA A 522 -10.29 5.27 -27.03
N CYS A 523 -10.15 4.30 -27.92
CA CYS A 523 -9.67 2.98 -27.58
C CYS A 523 -8.57 2.56 -28.54
N GLY A 524 -7.54 1.88 -28.05
CA GLY A 524 -6.39 1.45 -28.83
C GLY A 524 -6.67 0.35 -29.87
N CYS A 525 -7.93 0.24 -30.34
CA CYS A 525 -8.41 -0.82 -31.22
C CYS A 525 -9.06 -0.22 -32.47
N ALA A 526 -8.92 -0.89 -33.60
CA ALA A 526 -9.60 -0.49 -34.83
C ALA A 526 -11.10 -0.87 -34.74
N LEU A 527 -11.97 0.07 -35.05
CA LEU A 527 -13.40 -0.24 -35.24
C LEU A 527 -13.58 -0.86 -36.62
N VAL A 528 -14.21 -2.03 -36.66
CA VAL A 528 -14.58 -2.71 -37.90
C VAL A 528 -16.10 -2.88 -37.96
N ALA A 529 -16.69 -2.62 -39.11
CA ALA A 529 -18.11 -2.78 -39.35
C ALA A 529 -18.35 -3.21 -40.80
N ASP A 530 -19.42 -3.94 -41.04
CA ASP A 530 -19.83 -4.36 -42.38
C ASP A 530 -21.06 -3.53 -42.81
N ALA A 531 -20.91 -2.77 -43.91
CA ALA A 531 -21.98 -2.03 -44.55
C ALA A 531 -22.61 -2.90 -45.65
N TYR A 532 -23.90 -3.06 -45.65
CA TYR A 532 -24.63 -3.87 -46.60
C TYR A 532 -25.68 -3.03 -47.36
N LEU A 533 -25.74 -3.25 -48.67
CA LEU A 533 -26.78 -2.69 -49.54
C LEU A 533 -27.64 -3.84 -50.10
N PRO A 534 -28.95 -3.92 -49.75
CA PRO A 534 -29.84 -4.99 -50.22
C PRO A 534 -30.00 -5.01 -51.74
N GLU A 535 -30.30 -6.19 -52.31
CA GLU A 535 -30.48 -6.41 -53.73
C GLU A 535 -31.56 -5.52 -54.37
N GLY A 536 -32.66 -5.23 -53.67
CA GLY A 536 -33.73 -4.37 -54.16
C GLY A 536 -33.44 -2.85 -54.16
N PHE A 537 -32.25 -2.45 -53.73
CA PHE A 537 -31.88 -1.03 -53.60
C PHE A 537 -31.02 -0.59 -54.79
N ALA A 538 -31.14 0.66 -55.21
CA ALA A 538 -30.28 1.24 -56.23
C ALA A 538 -28.84 1.42 -55.73
N ALA A 539 -27.88 1.24 -56.61
CA ALA A 539 -26.44 1.49 -56.36
C ALA A 539 -26.22 2.90 -55.80
N ARG A 540 -25.26 3.02 -54.85
CA ARG A 540 -24.95 4.29 -54.20
C ARG A 540 -23.51 4.38 -53.74
N ARG A 541 -23.03 5.57 -53.40
CA ARG A 541 -21.71 5.77 -52.83
C ARG A 541 -21.88 6.03 -51.32
N LEU A 542 -21.09 5.31 -50.54
CA LEU A 542 -20.91 5.57 -49.14
C LEU A 542 -19.69 6.50 -49.00
N ARG A 543 -19.88 7.65 -48.38
CA ARG A 543 -18.82 8.58 -48.01
C ARG A 543 -18.62 8.54 -46.51
N ILE A 544 -17.39 8.37 -46.10
CA ILE A 544 -16.91 8.25 -44.73
C ILE A 544 -15.97 9.43 -44.45
N GLU A 545 -16.28 10.24 -43.46
CA GLU A 545 -15.47 11.34 -42.99
C GLU A 545 -14.99 11.07 -41.56
N ASP A 546 -13.67 10.81 -41.38
CA ASP A 546 -13.01 10.54 -40.10
C ASP A 546 -11.94 11.62 -39.87
N GLY A 547 -12.34 12.75 -39.32
CA GLY A 547 -11.49 13.94 -39.25
C GLY A 547 -11.13 14.51 -40.63
N ALA A 548 -9.85 14.52 -40.97
CA ALA A 548 -9.34 14.96 -42.27
C ALA A 548 -9.36 13.84 -43.34
N ASP A 549 -9.55 12.57 -42.92
CA ASP A 549 -9.60 11.43 -43.83
C ASP A 549 -11.01 11.29 -44.41
N VAL A 550 -11.12 11.38 -45.74
CA VAL A 550 -12.37 11.21 -46.46
C VAL A 550 -12.24 10.05 -47.46
N ARG A 551 -13.09 9.03 -47.29
CA ARG A 551 -13.09 7.84 -48.15
C ARG A 551 -14.46 7.67 -48.81
N GLU A 552 -14.49 7.24 -50.07
CA GLU A 552 -15.71 6.89 -50.79
C GLU A 552 -15.67 5.42 -51.24
N ILE A 553 -16.76 4.72 -51.03
CA ILE A 553 -16.95 3.33 -51.40
C ILE A 553 -18.19 3.23 -52.29
N ALA A 554 -18.02 2.74 -53.52
CA ALA A 554 -19.16 2.45 -54.38
C ALA A 554 -19.80 1.13 -53.95
N MET A 555 -21.12 1.15 -53.67
CA MET A 555 -21.88 0.00 -53.20
C MET A 555 -22.88 -0.40 -54.30
N GLN A 556 -22.82 -1.67 -54.70
CA GLN A 556 -23.77 -2.28 -55.62
C GLN A 556 -24.87 -3.03 -54.86
N PRO A 557 -26.07 -3.22 -55.45
CA PRO A 557 -27.12 -4.04 -54.86
C PRO A 557 -26.62 -5.44 -54.51
N GLY A 558 -26.95 -5.95 -53.34
CA GLY A 558 -26.50 -7.24 -52.81
C GLY A 558 -25.07 -7.23 -52.21
N GLN A 559 -24.34 -6.11 -52.28
CA GLN A 559 -22.96 -6.02 -51.83
C GLN A 559 -22.82 -5.70 -50.35
N SER A 560 -21.88 -6.38 -49.70
CA SER A 560 -21.32 -6.00 -48.39
C SER A 560 -19.92 -5.41 -48.55
N ALA A 561 -19.62 -4.36 -47.82
CA ALA A 561 -18.30 -3.75 -47.73
C ALA A 561 -17.84 -3.71 -46.31
N ARG A 562 -16.69 -4.31 -46.02
CA ARG A 562 -16.04 -4.19 -44.70
C ARG A 562 -15.32 -2.85 -44.60
N VAL A 563 -15.69 -2.09 -43.60
CA VAL A 563 -15.11 -0.76 -43.31
C VAL A 563 -14.32 -0.85 -42.00
N ALA A 564 -13.03 -0.52 -42.08
CA ALA A 564 -12.19 -0.38 -40.91
C ALA A 564 -11.87 1.09 -40.65
N PHE A 565 -12.05 1.51 -39.40
CA PHE A 565 -11.67 2.83 -38.91
C PHE A 565 -10.39 2.66 -38.09
N PRO A 566 -9.29 3.33 -38.47
CA PRO A 566 -7.99 3.13 -37.84
C PRO A 566 -8.00 3.57 -36.38
N VAL A 567 -7.03 3.07 -35.63
CA VAL A 567 -6.76 3.49 -34.27
C VAL A 567 -6.22 4.94 -34.31
N LEU A 568 -6.98 5.88 -33.74
CA LEU A 568 -6.55 7.28 -33.56
C LEU A 568 -6.61 7.64 -32.08
N GLY A 569 -5.69 8.46 -31.63
CA GLY A 569 -5.42 8.75 -30.21
C GLY A 569 -6.46 9.55 -29.44
N GLY A 570 -7.70 9.64 -29.89
CA GLY A 570 -8.75 10.40 -29.19
C GLY A 570 -10.16 9.97 -29.55
N ALA A 571 -11.13 10.28 -28.69
CA ALA A 571 -12.55 10.12 -28.99
C ALA A 571 -12.92 11.04 -30.17
N ARG A 572 -13.65 10.52 -31.15
CA ARG A 572 -13.97 11.24 -32.37
C ARG A 572 -15.36 10.92 -32.88
N GLN A 573 -15.86 11.76 -33.77
CA GLN A 573 -17.08 11.51 -34.51
C GLN A 573 -16.73 11.18 -35.95
N VAL A 574 -17.19 10.02 -36.42
CA VAL A 574 -17.12 9.62 -37.82
C VAL A 574 -18.47 9.91 -38.46
N ARG A 575 -18.44 10.70 -39.53
CA ARG A 575 -19.63 11.02 -40.30
C ARG A 575 -19.73 10.07 -41.48
N LEU A 576 -20.93 9.50 -41.65
CA LEU A 576 -21.25 8.59 -42.73
C LEU A 576 -22.37 9.26 -43.58
N SER A 577 -22.26 9.24 -44.89
CA SER A 577 -23.31 9.72 -45.77
C SER A 577 -23.42 8.86 -47.01
N VAL A 578 -24.60 8.76 -47.58
CA VAL A 578 -24.85 8.05 -48.84
C VAL A 578 -25.37 9.00 -49.88
N SER A 579 -25.00 8.78 -51.16
CA SER A 579 -25.39 9.62 -52.29
C SER A 579 -26.90 9.52 -52.58
N ARG A 580 -27.56 8.47 -52.11
CA ARG A 580 -29.00 8.22 -52.31
C ARG A 580 -29.54 7.37 -51.16
N THR A 581 -30.82 7.60 -50.81
CA THR A 581 -31.61 6.76 -49.90
C THR A 581 -32.75 6.09 -50.67
N THR A 582 -33.31 5.01 -50.12
CA THR A 582 -34.47 4.31 -50.60
C THR A 582 -35.60 4.38 -49.57
N VAL A 583 -36.82 4.66 -50.00
CA VAL A 583 -38.03 4.46 -49.20
C VAL A 583 -38.69 3.19 -49.71
N PRO A 584 -38.51 2.03 -49.01
CA PRO A 584 -38.96 0.74 -49.57
C PRO A 584 -40.42 0.68 -49.96
N ALA A 585 -41.32 1.32 -49.22
CA ALA A 585 -42.76 1.36 -49.56
C ALA A 585 -43.04 2.09 -50.90
N ALA A 586 -42.14 3.00 -51.34
CA ALA A 586 -42.31 3.72 -52.59
C ALA A 586 -41.56 3.12 -53.77
N GLU A 587 -40.46 2.38 -53.49
CA GLU A 587 -39.51 1.93 -54.52
C GLU A 587 -39.50 0.40 -54.72
N ILE A 588 -40.00 -0.38 -53.74
CA ILE A 588 -39.96 -1.84 -53.74
C ILE A 588 -41.40 -2.41 -53.68
N PRO A 589 -41.85 -3.13 -54.73
CA PRO A 589 -43.19 -3.73 -54.74
C PRO A 589 -43.42 -4.67 -53.53
N GLY A 590 -44.53 -4.45 -52.83
CA GLY A 590 -44.93 -5.26 -51.67
C GLY A 590 -44.27 -4.90 -50.34
N SER A 591 -43.42 -3.87 -50.30
CA SER A 591 -42.83 -3.38 -49.03
C SER A 591 -43.74 -2.37 -48.35
N GLY A 592 -43.96 -2.52 -47.05
CA GLY A 592 -44.67 -1.53 -46.20
C GLY A 592 -43.76 -0.57 -45.46
N ASP A 593 -42.43 -0.67 -45.58
CA ASP A 593 -41.48 0.13 -44.82
C ASP A 593 -41.35 1.55 -45.38
N GLN A 594 -41.81 2.53 -44.59
CA GLN A 594 -41.81 3.95 -44.95
C GLN A 594 -40.55 4.70 -44.52
N ARG A 595 -39.61 4.04 -43.86
CA ARG A 595 -38.34 4.65 -43.41
C ARG A 595 -37.48 5.03 -44.62
N ARG A 596 -36.69 6.07 -44.46
CA ARG A 596 -35.66 6.51 -45.42
C ARG A 596 -34.38 5.78 -45.13
N LEU A 597 -34.03 4.76 -45.90
CA LEU A 597 -32.96 3.84 -45.62
C LEU A 597 -31.72 4.12 -46.49
N GLY A 598 -30.56 4.28 -45.85
CA GLY A 598 -29.25 4.37 -46.46
C GLY A 598 -28.64 2.99 -46.66
N LEU A 599 -27.74 2.60 -45.77
CA LEU A 599 -27.10 1.29 -45.72
C LEU A 599 -27.45 0.59 -44.41
N PHE A 600 -27.48 -0.73 -44.43
CA PHE A 600 -27.60 -1.56 -43.24
C PHE A 600 -26.22 -1.88 -42.69
N TRP A 601 -25.99 -1.64 -41.44
CA TRP A 601 -24.70 -1.85 -40.80
C TRP A 601 -24.77 -3.00 -39.80
N THR A 602 -23.86 -4.00 -39.98
CA THR A 602 -23.77 -5.17 -39.14
C THR A 602 -22.38 -5.31 -38.57
N GLY A 603 -22.21 -6.17 -37.58
CA GLY A 603 -20.90 -6.61 -37.10
C GLY A 603 -19.99 -5.51 -36.55
N MET A 604 -20.58 -4.38 -36.07
CA MET A 604 -19.77 -3.31 -35.46
C MET A 604 -19.03 -3.86 -34.23
N ARG A 605 -17.71 -4.02 -34.34
CA ARG A 605 -16.85 -4.52 -33.28
C ARG A 605 -15.48 -3.85 -33.31
N PHE A 606 -14.80 -3.87 -32.17
CA PHE A 606 -13.43 -3.43 -32.09
C PHE A 606 -12.49 -4.64 -32.27
N GLU A 607 -11.53 -4.51 -33.17
CA GLU A 607 -10.44 -5.47 -33.37
C GLU A 607 -9.17 -4.87 -32.78
N CYS A 608 -8.73 -5.43 -31.65
CA CYS A 608 -7.53 -4.99 -30.94
C CYS A 608 -6.34 -5.85 -31.36
N VAL A 609 -5.25 -5.22 -31.81
CA VAL A 609 -4.00 -5.93 -32.10
C VAL A 609 -3.35 -6.31 -30.76
N PRO A 610 -2.97 -7.57 -30.53
CA PRO A 610 -2.25 -7.95 -29.32
C PRO A 610 -0.97 -7.13 -29.19
N ALA A 611 -0.66 -6.66 -27.97
CA ALA A 611 0.44 -5.74 -27.66
C ALA A 611 1.87 -6.27 -27.98
N GLY A 612 2.01 -7.34 -28.76
CA GLY A 612 3.27 -7.96 -29.18
C GLY A 612 3.63 -7.83 -30.67
N GLU A 613 2.73 -7.33 -31.52
CA GLU A 613 2.95 -7.31 -32.99
C GLU A 613 3.08 -5.91 -33.60
N ALA A 614 2.96 -4.86 -32.83
CA ALA A 614 3.27 -3.50 -33.30
C ALA A 614 4.78 -3.27 -33.19
N ARG A 615 5.55 -3.68 -34.22
CA ARG A 615 6.91 -3.22 -34.50
C ARG A 615 6.88 -2.01 -35.40
#